data_bed84bdad2e320597fc88e42bfca1861
#
_entry.id   bed84bdad2e320597fc88e42bfca1861
#
_cell.length_a   1.000
_cell.length_b   1.000
_cell.length_c   1.000
_cell.angle_alpha   90.00
_cell.angle_beta   90.00
_cell.angle_gamma   90.00
#
_symmetry.space_group_name_H-M   'P 1'
#
loop_
_entity.id
_entity.type
_entity.pdbx_description
1 polymer ?
#
loop_
_entity_poly.entity_id
_entity_poly.type
_entity_poly.pdbx_seq_one_letter_code
_entity_poly.pdbx_strand_id
1 'polypeptide(L)'
;WIYINDLGKDSNKYQHVFSKGDGDFDPVTNISSVNNAPGMYISPMTNKLHIIMDTADKNDTNTVINVDNIPLKKWVHVAIRAMNTKIDVYVNGIIASRLELVNTPKQNYGNIYIGQNGGFIGKLSALRYYDRALNVFEINKIVSSGPNLTTINDTNIPNSFSYLSNYWYASKY
;
A
#
# COMPACT_ATOMS: atom_id res chain seq x y z
N TRP A 1 -5.24 -4.55 -3.23
CA TRP A 1 -6.66 -4.25 -3.20
C TRP A 1 -7.01 -3.50 -1.93
N ILE A 2 -7.72 -2.40 -2.08
CA ILE A 2 -8.18 -1.56 -0.97
C ILE A 2 -9.71 -1.48 -0.96
N TYR A 3 -10.27 -1.42 0.24
CA TYR A 3 -11.68 -1.19 0.46
C TYR A 3 -11.80 -0.09 1.50
N ILE A 4 -12.17 1.12 1.09
CA ILE A 4 -12.26 2.29 1.96
C ILE A 4 -13.68 2.34 2.54
N ASN A 5 -13.80 2.22 3.86
CA ASN A 5 -15.08 2.31 4.55
C ASN A 5 -15.50 3.76 4.79
N ASP A 6 -14.53 4.59 5.21
CA ASP A 6 -14.76 5.96 5.64
C ASP A 6 -13.49 6.79 5.43
N LEU A 7 -13.65 8.09 5.28
CA LEU A 7 -12.54 9.04 5.05
C LEU A 7 -11.99 9.66 6.34
N GLY A 8 -12.55 9.27 7.50
CA GLY A 8 -12.16 9.85 8.78
C GLY A 8 -12.72 11.27 8.98
N LYS A 9 -12.34 11.86 10.11
CA LYS A 9 -12.83 13.18 10.54
C LYS A 9 -11.69 14.20 10.70
N ASP A 10 -10.44 13.77 10.65
CA ASP A 10 -9.29 14.65 10.79
C ASP A 10 -8.99 15.30 9.44
N SER A 11 -9.02 16.63 9.39
CA SER A 11 -8.81 17.40 8.16
C SER A 11 -7.34 17.52 7.75
N ASN A 12 -6.42 17.17 8.63
CA ASN A 12 -4.99 17.38 8.41
C ASN A 12 -4.22 16.05 8.23
N LYS A 13 -4.73 14.96 8.77
CA LYS A 13 -4.02 13.68 8.77
C LYS A 13 -4.37 12.81 7.58
N TYR A 14 -3.35 12.46 6.83
CA TYR A 14 -3.44 11.43 5.81
C TYR A 14 -3.59 10.06 6.46
N GLN A 15 -4.44 9.22 5.90
CA GLN A 15 -4.61 7.86 6.35
C GLN A 15 -3.59 6.97 5.64
N HIS A 16 -2.67 6.38 6.40
CA HIS A 16 -1.59 5.58 5.86
C HIS A 16 -2.08 4.22 5.37
N VAL A 17 -1.85 3.90 4.10
CA VAL A 17 -2.11 2.57 3.54
C VAL A 17 -0.84 1.72 3.61
N PHE A 18 0.20 2.14 2.90
CA PHE A 18 1.53 1.55 3.03
C PHE A 18 2.60 2.56 2.60
N SER A 19 3.82 2.38 3.07
CA SER A 19 5.01 3.07 2.59
C SER A 19 6.20 2.14 2.61
N LYS A 20 7.13 2.35 1.68
CA LYS A 20 8.44 1.71 1.68
C LYS A 20 9.49 2.76 1.97
N GLY A 21 10.27 2.57 3.03
CA GLY A 21 11.28 3.54 3.48
C GLY A 21 11.51 3.48 4.97
N ASP A 22 11.45 4.63 5.61
CA ASP A 22 11.69 4.78 7.05
C ASP A 22 10.37 4.80 7.83
N GLY A 23 10.45 4.39 9.10
CA GLY A 23 9.30 4.30 10.00
C GLY A 23 8.93 5.60 10.71
N ASP A 24 9.61 6.71 10.40
CA ASP A 24 9.34 8.00 11.00
C ASP A 24 8.26 8.74 10.23
N PHE A 25 7.23 9.18 10.94
CA PHE A 25 6.08 9.87 10.37
C PHE A 25 5.95 11.26 10.96
N ASP A 26 5.61 12.21 10.10
CA ASP A 26 5.25 13.55 10.53
C ASP A 26 4.00 13.52 11.43
N PRO A 27 4.05 14.04 12.66
CA PRO A 27 2.94 13.92 13.61
C PRO A 27 1.68 14.71 13.19
N VAL A 28 1.84 15.70 12.33
CA VAL A 28 0.74 16.55 11.86
C VAL A 28 0.06 15.93 10.66
N THR A 29 0.80 15.57 9.63
CA THR A 29 0.26 15.06 8.37
C THR A 29 0.13 13.54 8.34
N ASN A 30 0.87 12.82 9.19
CA ASN A 30 0.97 11.36 9.18
C ASN A 30 1.56 10.78 7.88
N ILE A 31 2.36 11.57 7.17
CA ILE A 31 3.15 11.13 6.02
C ILE A 31 4.54 10.74 6.52
N SER A 32 5.14 9.69 5.96
CA SER A 32 6.53 9.36 6.28
C SER A 32 7.45 10.52 5.92
N SER A 33 8.28 10.94 6.87
CA SER A 33 9.03 12.19 6.78
C SER A 33 10.35 12.07 6.04
N VAL A 34 10.92 10.87 5.93
CA VAL A 34 12.28 10.69 5.43
C VAL A 34 12.32 10.08 4.03
N ASN A 35 11.48 9.09 3.76
CA ASN A 35 11.55 8.36 2.51
C ASN A 35 10.23 7.63 2.19
N ASN A 36 9.62 8.00 1.07
CA ASN A 36 8.48 7.34 0.46
C ASN A 36 8.83 6.90 -0.96
N ALA A 37 9.24 5.66 -1.15
CA ALA A 37 9.56 5.19 -2.49
C ALA A 37 9.12 3.71 -2.68
N PRO A 38 7.79 3.49 -2.89
CA PRO A 38 6.66 4.42 -2.85
C PRO A 38 5.98 4.55 -1.48
N GLY A 39 5.19 5.61 -1.30
CA GLY A 39 4.20 5.75 -0.23
C GLY A 39 2.80 5.93 -0.79
N MET A 40 1.78 5.31 -0.18
CA MET A 40 0.37 5.47 -0.56
C MET A 40 -0.46 5.80 0.66
N TYR A 41 -1.22 6.87 0.54
CA TYR A 41 -2.08 7.43 1.59
C TYR A 41 -3.45 7.76 1.02
N ILE A 42 -4.45 7.87 1.90
CA ILE A 42 -5.74 8.47 1.57
C ILE A 42 -5.72 9.90 2.10
N SER A 43 -6.06 10.85 1.23
CA SER A 43 -6.08 12.27 1.60
C SER A 43 -7.12 12.57 2.66
N PRO A 44 -6.87 13.57 3.53
CA PRO A 44 -7.82 13.94 4.58
C PRO A 44 -9.20 14.26 4.03
N MET A 45 -10.23 13.65 4.59
CA MET A 45 -11.65 13.90 4.31
C MET A 45 -12.06 13.84 2.82
N THR A 46 -11.20 13.28 1.95
CA THR A 46 -11.47 13.17 0.52
C THR A 46 -11.19 11.77 0.00
N ASN A 47 -11.97 11.31 -0.96
CA ASN A 47 -11.78 10.02 -1.63
C ASN A 47 -10.66 10.06 -2.69
N LYS A 48 -9.52 10.59 -2.29
CA LYS A 48 -8.34 10.79 -3.12
C LYS A 48 -7.19 9.93 -2.61
N LEU A 49 -6.53 9.19 -3.49
CA LEU A 49 -5.25 8.59 -3.19
C LEU A 49 -4.14 9.62 -3.38
N HIS A 50 -3.27 9.71 -2.40
CA HIS A 50 -2.07 10.51 -2.40
C HIS A 50 -0.88 9.57 -2.42
N ILE A 51 -0.15 9.56 -3.53
CA ILE A 51 0.96 8.64 -3.78
C ILE A 51 2.23 9.46 -3.91
N ILE A 52 3.25 9.07 -3.17
CA ILE A 52 4.55 9.73 -3.16
C ILE A 52 5.58 8.75 -3.73
N MET A 53 6.45 9.25 -4.59
CA MET A 53 7.61 8.54 -5.09
C MET A 53 8.84 9.44 -5.00
N ASP A 54 9.57 9.35 -3.89
CA ASP A 54 10.78 10.12 -3.71
C ASP A 54 11.83 9.77 -4.75
N THR A 55 12.60 10.77 -5.16
CA THR A 55 13.67 10.64 -6.13
C THR A 55 15.05 10.66 -5.47
N ALA A 56 16.08 10.41 -6.26
CA ALA A 56 17.46 10.49 -5.82
C ALA A 56 17.85 11.90 -5.36
N ASP A 57 17.22 12.95 -5.92
CA ASP A 57 17.41 14.33 -5.50
C ASP A 57 16.33 14.75 -4.49
N LYS A 58 16.76 15.11 -3.29
CA LYS A 58 15.87 15.58 -2.21
C LYS A 58 15.17 16.92 -2.50
N ASN A 59 15.67 17.68 -3.49
CA ASN A 59 15.09 18.96 -3.87
C ASN A 59 13.96 18.83 -4.90
N ASP A 60 13.71 17.61 -5.40
CA ASP A 60 12.62 17.40 -6.34
C ASP A 60 11.28 17.61 -5.64
N THR A 61 10.46 18.48 -6.20
CA THR A 61 9.12 18.81 -5.69
C THR A 61 8.01 18.06 -6.42
N ASN A 62 8.29 17.55 -7.63
CA ASN A 62 7.33 16.85 -8.46
C ASN A 62 7.36 15.34 -8.20
N THR A 63 7.09 14.94 -6.98
CA THR A 63 7.18 13.54 -6.50
C THR A 63 5.82 12.97 -6.11
N VAL A 64 4.74 13.74 -6.28
CA VAL A 64 3.40 13.39 -5.79
C VAL A 64 2.43 13.15 -6.94
N ILE A 65 1.69 12.05 -6.85
CA ILE A 65 0.59 11.71 -7.74
C ILE A 65 -0.70 11.66 -6.94
N ASN A 66 -1.70 12.39 -7.37
CA ASN A 66 -3.04 12.32 -6.82
C ASN A 66 -3.97 11.60 -7.78
N VAL A 67 -4.79 10.69 -7.25
CA VAL A 67 -5.87 10.02 -7.97
C VAL A 67 -7.17 10.31 -7.27
N ASP A 68 -8.01 11.10 -7.91
CA ASP A 68 -9.30 11.54 -7.38
C ASP A 68 -10.40 10.49 -7.57
N ASN A 69 -11.48 10.66 -6.82
CA ASN A 69 -12.74 9.93 -6.99
C ASN A 69 -12.61 8.41 -6.82
N ILE A 70 -11.80 7.95 -5.88
CA ILE A 70 -11.72 6.53 -5.55
C ILE A 70 -13.05 6.07 -4.92
N PRO A 71 -13.69 5.02 -5.45
CA PRO A 71 -14.95 4.53 -4.90
C PRO A 71 -14.83 4.12 -3.44
N LEU A 72 -15.79 4.55 -2.62
CA LEU A 72 -15.93 4.08 -1.23
C LEU A 72 -16.78 2.82 -1.19
N LYS A 73 -16.58 2.00 -0.15
CA LYS A 73 -17.35 0.79 0.13
C LYS A 73 -17.38 -0.21 -1.03
N LYS A 74 -16.29 -0.23 -1.80
CA LYS A 74 -16.04 -1.18 -2.88
C LYS A 74 -14.57 -1.57 -2.88
N TRP A 75 -14.29 -2.79 -3.30
CA TRP A 75 -12.92 -3.23 -3.55
C TRP A 75 -12.38 -2.55 -4.81
N VAL A 76 -11.23 -1.93 -4.67
CA VAL A 76 -10.53 -1.24 -5.74
C VAL A 76 -9.11 -1.79 -5.83
N HIS A 77 -8.72 -2.23 -7.02
CA HIS A 77 -7.34 -2.60 -7.28
C HIS A 77 -6.52 -1.36 -7.58
N VAL A 78 -5.40 -1.19 -6.89
CA VAL A 78 -4.44 -0.12 -7.14
C VAL A 78 -3.08 -0.75 -7.44
N ALA A 79 -2.45 -0.35 -8.54
CA ALA A 79 -1.07 -0.71 -8.83
C ALA A 79 -0.25 0.54 -9.12
N ILE A 80 0.89 0.67 -8.45
CA ILE A 80 1.88 1.70 -8.69
C ILE A 80 3.01 1.04 -9.45
N ARG A 81 3.24 1.48 -10.68
CA ARG A 81 4.27 0.95 -11.58
C ARG A 81 5.31 2.01 -11.82
N ALA A 82 6.54 1.72 -11.45
CA ALA A 82 7.70 2.56 -11.74
C ALA A 82 8.51 1.95 -12.89
N MET A 83 8.82 2.74 -13.89
CA MET A 83 9.68 2.35 -15.01
C MET A 83 10.55 3.54 -15.41
N ASN A 84 11.84 3.48 -15.07
CA ASN A 84 12.76 4.62 -15.15
C ASN A 84 12.21 5.81 -14.36
N THR A 85 11.96 6.94 -15.04
CA THR A 85 11.38 8.16 -14.44
C THR A 85 9.85 8.20 -14.51
N LYS A 86 9.21 7.22 -15.17
CA LYS A 86 7.75 7.19 -15.35
C LYS A 86 7.08 6.41 -14.25
N ILE A 87 6.14 7.05 -13.59
CA ILE A 87 5.28 6.43 -12.59
C ILE A 87 3.86 6.39 -13.10
N ASP A 88 3.34 5.19 -13.29
CA ASP A 88 1.95 4.96 -13.68
C ASP A 88 1.15 4.45 -12.47
N VAL A 89 0.01 5.04 -12.22
CA VAL A 89 -0.95 4.53 -11.25
C VAL A 89 -2.14 3.93 -11.99
N TYR A 90 -2.36 2.65 -11.77
CA TYR A 90 -3.50 1.92 -12.32
C TYR A 90 -4.58 1.78 -11.25
N VAL A 91 -5.81 2.03 -11.64
CA VAL A 91 -7.01 1.73 -10.85
C VAL A 91 -7.86 0.74 -11.63
N ASN A 92 -8.13 -0.42 -11.05
CA ASN A 92 -8.87 -1.51 -11.69
C ASN A 92 -8.35 -1.87 -13.10
N GLY A 93 -7.01 -1.86 -13.28
CA GLY A 93 -6.35 -2.22 -14.53
C GLY A 93 -6.23 -1.10 -15.57
N ILE A 94 -6.78 0.07 -15.30
CA ILE A 94 -6.75 1.24 -16.20
C ILE A 94 -5.81 2.28 -15.61
N ILE A 95 -5.00 2.94 -16.44
CA ILE A 95 -4.15 4.04 -16.01
C ILE A 95 -5.04 5.21 -15.57
N ALA A 96 -5.00 5.49 -14.27
CA ALA A 96 -5.74 6.61 -13.68
C ALA A 96 -4.90 7.90 -13.65
N SER A 97 -3.58 7.77 -13.46
CA SER A 97 -2.68 8.92 -13.44
C SER A 97 -1.26 8.50 -13.85
N ARG A 98 -0.51 9.45 -14.39
CA ARG A 98 0.89 9.28 -14.76
C ARG A 98 1.69 10.48 -14.32
N LEU A 99 2.89 10.24 -13.82
CA LEU A 99 3.86 11.25 -13.47
C LEU A 99 5.19 10.94 -14.16
N GLU A 100 5.80 11.94 -14.77
CA GLU A 100 7.18 11.90 -15.20
C GLU A 100 8.02 12.60 -14.13
N LEU A 101 8.86 11.84 -13.46
CA LEU A 101 9.81 12.37 -12.47
C LEU A 101 10.96 13.08 -13.17
N VAL A 102 11.53 14.10 -12.54
CA VAL A 102 12.73 14.78 -13.05
C VAL A 102 13.95 13.88 -12.92
N ASN A 103 14.07 13.21 -11.78
CA ASN A 103 15.16 12.27 -11.51
C ASN A 103 14.62 10.84 -11.30
N THR A 104 15.52 9.87 -11.29
CA THR A 104 15.16 8.46 -11.02
C THR A 104 14.57 8.29 -9.63
N PRO A 105 13.61 7.36 -9.44
CA PRO A 105 13.13 6.98 -8.13
C PRO A 105 14.30 6.65 -7.19
N LYS A 106 14.19 7.09 -5.95
CA LYS A 106 15.20 6.83 -4.93
C LYS A 106 15.35 5.33 -4.71
N GLN A 107 16.58 4.84 -4.80
CA GLN A 107 16.87 3.46 -4.42
C GLN A 107 16.61 3.29 -2.94
N ASN A 108 15.76 2.33 -2.60
CA ASN A 108 15.20 2.21 -1.27
C ASN A 108 15.33 0.80 -0.73
N TYR A 109 16.20 0.64 0.25
CA TYR A 109 16.43 -0.62 0.98
C TYR A 109 15.61 -0.71 2.28
N GLY A 110 14.83 0.32 2.61
CA GLY A 110 14.00 0.38 3.80
C GLY A 110 12.88 -0.65 3.82
N ASN A 111 12.29 -0.80 4.98
CA ASN A 111 11.18 -1.73 5.21
C ASN A 111 9.88 -1.25 4.53
N ILE A 112 8.93 -2.19 4.41
CA ILE A 112 7.56 -1.86 4.04
C ILE A 112 6.76 -1.74 5.34
N TYR A 113 6.14 -0.58 5.54
CA TYR A 113 5.23 -0.28 6.63
C TYR A 113 3.79 -0.30 6.12
N ILE A 114 2.87 -0.89 6.88
CA ILE A 114 1.47 -1.03 6.49
C ILE A 114 0.60 -0.55 7.63
N GLY A 115 -0.38 0.32 7.35
CA GLY A 115 -1.38 0.73 8.31
C GLY A 115 -0.84 1.38 9.58
N GLN A 116 0.25 2.14 9.49
CA GLN A 116 0.87 2.79 10.66
C GLN A 116 0.00 3.92 11.21
N ASN A 117 0.17 4.23 12.51
CA ASN A 117 -0.48 5.32 13.23
C ASN A 117 -2.01 5.34 13.06
N GLY A 118 -2.63 4.17 13.20
CA GLY A 118 -4.07 3.97 13.02
C GLY A 118 -4.48 3.58 11.60
N GLY A 119 -3.56 3.65 10.64
CA GLY A 119 -3.79 3.22 9.27
C GLY A 119 -4.89 3.99 8.55
N PHE A 120 -5.66 3.29 7.73
CA PHE A 120 -6.85 3.84 7.08
C PHE A 120 -8.11 3.09 7.51
N ILE A 121 -9.24 3.75 7.43
CA ILE A 121 -10.53 3.16 7.81
C ILE A 121 -11.05 2.28 6.67
N GLY A 122 -10.61 1.02 6.68
CA GLY A 122 -10.92 0.13 5.57
C GLY A 122 -10.29 -1.25 5.70
N LYS A 123 -10.10 -1.89 4.55
CA LYS A 123 -9.50 -3.23 4.44
C LYS A 123 -8.47 -3.23 3.32
N LEU A 124 -7.39 -3.96 3.54
CA LEU A 124 -6.34 -4.22 2.56
C LEU A 124 -6.31 -5.72 2.26
N SER A 125 -6.18 -6.08 0.99
CA SER A 125 -6.06 -7.47 0.57
C SER A 125 -4.98 -7.62 -0.49
N ALA A 126 -4.23 -8.72 -0.43
CA ALA A 126 -3.26 -9.14 -1.42
C ALA A 126 -2.25 -8.03 -1.81
N LEU A 127 -1.66 -7.34 -0.81
CA LEU A 127 -0.54 -6.44 -1.07
C LEU A 127 0.63 -7.24 -1.63
N ARG A 128 1.15 -6.83 -2.78
CA ARG A 128 2.25 -7.50 -3.48
C ARG A 128 3.30 -6.49 -3.92
N TYR A 129 4.54 -6.86 -3.78
CA TYR A 129 5.68 -6.12 -4.31
C TYR A 129 6.34 -6.93 -5.43
N TYR A 130 6.70 -6.27 -6.50
CA TYR A 130 7.43 -6.84 -7.62
C TYR A 130 8.72 -6.04 -7.83
N ASP A 131 9.82 -6.72 -8.04
CA ASP A 131 11.14 -6.14 -8.28
C ASP A 131 11.31 -5.61 -9.71
N ARG A 132 10.27 -5.73 -10.53
CA ARG A 132 10.22 -5.26 -11.92
C ARG A 132 8.89 -4.59 -12.24
N ALA A 133 8.89 -3.75 -13.26
CA ALA A 133 7.66 -3.19 -13.78
C ALA A 133 6.82 -4.26 -14.49
N LEU A 134 5.60 -4.48 -14.00
CA LEU A 134 4.65 -5.40 -14.64
C LEU A 134 4.14 -4.79 -15.95
N ASN A 135 3.86 -5.65 -16.93
CA ASN A 135 3.16 -5.23 -18.13
C ASN A 135 1.63 -5.16 -17.90
N VAL A 136 0.91 -4.58 -18.84
CA VAL A 136 -0.55 -4.35 -18.73
C VAL A 136 -1.32 -5.67 -18.61
N PHE A 137 -0.89 -6.73 -19.32
CA PHE A 137 -1.55 -8.03 -19.27
C PHE A 137 -1.39 -8.68 -17.88
N GLU A 138 -0.21 -8.55 -17.27
CA GLU A 138 0.03 -9.05 -15.91
C GLU A 138 -0.84 -8.32 -14.90
N ILE A 139 -0.93 -6.99 -15.01
CA ILE A 139 -1.81 -6.17 -14.15
C ILE A 139 -3.27 -6.61 -14.32
N ASN A 140 -3.75 -6.74 -15.55
CA ASN A 140 -5.12 -7.17 -15.82
C ASN A 140 -5.41 -8.59 -15.31
N LYS A 141 -4.45 -9.50 -15.38
CA LYS A 141 -4.57 -10.85 -14.80
C LYS A 141 -4.76 -10.78 -13.27
N ILE A 142 -4.02 -9.90 -12.59
CA ILE A 142 -4.18 -9.69 -11.14
C ILE A 142 -5.57 -9.13 -10.85
N VAL A 143 -6.01 -8.12 -11.61
CA VAL A 143 -7.35 -7.53 -11.47
C VAL A 143 -8.45 -8.59 -11.64
N SER A 144 -8.31 -9.45 -12.65
CA SER A 144 -9.28 -10.51 -12.92
C SER A 144 -9.35 -11.57 -11.80
N SER A 145 -8.26 -11.73 -11.03
CA SER A 145 -8.24 -12.65 -9.89
C SER A 145 -9.02 -12.13 -8.68
N GLY A 146 -9.25 -10.82 -8.62
CA GLY A 146 -9.95 -10.18 -7.51
C GLY A 146 -9.18 -10.15 -6.20
N PRO A 147 -9.78 -9.56 -5.14
CA PRO A 147 -9.20 -9.54 -3.81
C PRO A 147 -9.29 -10.92 -3.15
N ASN A 148 -8.32 -11.25 -2.32
CA ASN A 148 -8.43 -12.42 -1.44
C ASN A 148 -9.36 -12.07 -0.27
N LEU A 149 -10.51 -12.68 -0.22
CA LEU A 149 -11.53 -12.48 0.82
C LEU A 149 -11.55 -13.58 1.87
N THR A 150 -10.65 -14.58 1.76
CA THR A 150 -10.56 -15.62 2.80
C THR A 150 -10.04 -15.01 4.09
N THR A 151 -10.89 -15.00 5.10
CA THR A 151 -10.47 -14.71 6.48
C THR A 151 -9.78 -15.95 7.02
N ILE A 152 -8.62 -15.78 7.62
CA ILE A 152 -8.04 -16.83 8.46
C ILE A 152 -8.95 -16.92 9.70
N ASN A 153 -9.84 -17.93 9.73
CA ASN A 153 -10.55 -18.24 10.95
C ASN A 153 -9.54 -18.86 11.91
N ASP A 154 -9.52 -18.41 13.15
CA ASP A 154 -8.63 -18.93 14.21
C ASP A 154 -8.75 -20.46 14.39
N THR A 155 -9.89 -21.04 13.99
CA THR A 155 -10.13 -22.48 13.98
C THR A 155 -9.29 -23.24 12.93
N ASN A 156 -8.73 -22.56 11.93
CA ASN A 156 -7.90 -23.15 10.87
C ASN A 156 -6.40 -22.80 11.00
N ILE A 157 -6.02 -22.06 12.04
CA ILE A 157 -4.62 -21.97 12.40
C ILE A 157 -4.28 -23.34 13.00
N PRO A 158 -3.48 -24.19 12.33
CA PRO A 158 -2.99 -25.40 12.99
C PRO A 158 -2.36 -24.89 14.28
N ASN A 159 -2.84 -25.38 15.42
CA ASN A 159 -2.44 -24.94 16.74
C ASN A 159 -0.91 -24.82 16.81
N SER A 160 -0.38 -23.66 16.48
CA SER A 160 1.05 -23.38 16.62
C SER A 160 1.48 -23.52 18.09
N PHE A 161 0.51 -23.42 18.99
CA PHE A 161 0.66 -23.71 20.42
C PHE A 161 0.84 -25.21 20.71
N SER A 162 0.45 -26.12 19.80
CA SER A 162 0.69 -27.55 19.99
C SER A 162 2.18 -27.90 19.98
N TYR A 163 3.01 -27.04 19.38
CA TYR A 163 4.47 -27.23 19.38
C TYR A 163 5.09 -27.03 20.77
N LEU A 164 4.49 -26.20 21.62
CA LEU A 164 4.93 -25.95 23.01
C LEU A 164 3.98 -26.55 24.04
N SER A 165 2.95 -27.32 23.64
CA SER A 165 2.02 -27.97 24.55
C SER A 165 2.52 -29.34 25.00
N ASN A 166 2.07 -29.81 26.16
CA ASN A 166 2.38 -31.15 26.67
C ASN A 166 1.94 -32.27 25.69
N TYR A 167 1.02 -32.00 24.77
CA TYR A 167 0.60 -32.94 23.73
C TYR A 167 1.70 -33.24 22.70
N TRP A 168 2.63 -32.32 22.49
CA TRP A 168 3.75 -32.55 21.60
C TRP A 168 4.69 -33.66 22.10
N TYR A 169 4.83 -33.78 23.41
CA TYR A 169 5.60 -34.85 24.03
C TYR A 169 4.86 -36.18 24.02
N ALA A 170 3.54 -36.17 24.15
CA ALA A 170 2.74 -37.38 24.22
C ALA A 170 2.55 -38.10 22.88
N SER A 171 2.74 -37.41 21.75
CA SER A 171 2.59 -38.00 20.41
C SER A 171 3.83 -38.68 19.87
N LYS A 172 4.92 -38.77 20.65
CA LYS A 172 6.19 -39.38 20.23
C LYS A 172 6.47 -40.76 20.87
N TYR A 173 5.47 -41.33 21.61
CA TYR A 173 5.58 -42.68 22.18
C TYR A 173 4.38 -43.52 21.80
#